data_05d49c20401422fccef09189e3d8ef81
#
_entry.id   05d49c20401422fccef09189e3d8ef81
#
_cell.length_a   1.000
_cell.length_b   1.000
_cell.length_c   1.000
_cell.angle_alpha   90.00
_cell.angle_beta   90.00
_cell.angle_gamma   90.00
#
_symmetry.space_group_name_H-M   'P 1'
#
loop_
_entity.id
_entity.type
_entity.pdbx_description
1 polymer ?
#
loop_
_entity_poly.entity_id
_entity_poly.type
_entity_poly.pdbx_seq_one_letter_code
_entity_poly.pdbx_strand_id
1 'polypeptide(L)'
;MNYSNRFFVCALLGLPLGAHLIDIDAPLWLWALLITQFYIYPHLLYWRARTARDQLRAEMPHLLLDCAASGAWAAGLGFPTWLSFVLFACNNINFVAFYGGHAGVPRLVGAMGLGAAVVWFSGLHYPLNPHTGVAATVLSMVALTLYLVAFGHTGHQRALAWRKSNLKLREQYQKINALQARLREQAVRDPLTGLYNRRHLGEVLEPELARCRAARSSLAVLLVDVDHFKCINDTRGHAVGDLVLQNLAQLMQRHVRAQDMVFRYGGEEFLLLLPDISLDTATQRAEALRTAFCQTPLRVSGKDTPPLTVTLSCGVAAFPLHADQGEALISCADQALYAAKRQGRNRTQVWPPMMHAACG
;
A
#
# COMPACT_ATOMS: atom_id res chain seq x y z
N MET A 1 23.40 17.02 8.01
CA MET A 1 24.61 16.42 8.64
C MET A 1 24.51 16.63 10.14
N ASN A 2 24.83 15.66 10.99
CA ASN A 2 24.74 15.88 12.43
C ASN A 2 25.86 16.88 12.84
N TYR A 3 25.53 17.87 13.67
CA TYR A 3 26.49 18.87 14.15
C TYR A 3 27.84 18.26 14.57
N SER A 4 27.78 17.18 15.37
CA SER A 4 28.97 16.46 15.83
C SER A 4 29.87 15.99 14.68
N ASN A 5 29.27 15.50 13.58
CA ASN A 5 30.03 15.07 12.41
C ASN A 5 30.70 16.23 11.67
N ARG A 6 29.99 17.34 11.52
CA ARG A 6 30.55 18.52 10.84
C ARG A 6 31.71 19.11 11.63
N PHE A 7 31.52 19.31 12.93
CA PHE A 7 32.60 19.79 13.80
C PHE A 7 33.81 18.86 13.79
N PHE A 8 33.56 17.55 13.91
CA PHE A 8 34.60 16.54 13.88
C PHE A 8 35.42 16.61 12.57
N VAL A 9 34.75 16.70 11.41
CA VAL A 9 35.42 16.79 10.10
C VAL A 9 36.22 18.09 9.98
N CYS A 10 35.67 19.21 10.38
CA CYS A 10 36.36 20.50 10.34
C CYS A 10 37.59 20.51 11.26
N ALA A 11 37.45 20.05 12.50
CA ALA A 11 38.56 19.95 13.44
C ALA A 11 39.68 19.02 12.92
N LEU A 12 39.29 17.89 12.30
CA LEU A 12 40.20 16.91 11.74
C LEU A 12 40.97 17.48 10.55
N LEU A 13 40.34 18.27 9.67
CA LEU A 13 40.99 18.92 8.52
C LEU A 13 41.86 20.12 8.93
N GLY A 14 41.55 20.78 10.03
CA GLY A 14 42.31 21.90 10.60
C GLY A 14 43.74 21.48 11.03
N LEU A 15 43.93 20.22 11.47
CA LEU A 15 45.22 19.72 11.94
C LEU A 15 46.29 19.64 10.86
N PRO A 16 46.09 18.98 9.70
CA PRO A 16 47.07 18.94 8.65
C PRO A 16 47.31 20.31 8.00
N LEU A 17 46.29 21.15 7.91
CA LEU A 17 46.44 22.57 7.49
C LEU A 17 47.35 23.33 8.44
N GLY A 18 47.09 23.23 9.76
CA GLY A 18 47.91 23.87 10.78
C GLY A 18 49.38 23.40 10.74
N ALA A 19 49.63 22.10 10.57
CA ALA A 19 50.98 21.56 10.41
C ALA A 19 51.70 22.14 9.17
N HIS A 20 50.99 22.27 8.05
CA HIS A 20 51.56 22.89 6.84
C HIS A 20 51.82 24.38 7.00
N LEU A 21 50.97 25.10 7.74
CA LEU A 21 51.21 26.52 8.05
C LEU A 21 52.47 26.75 8.92
N ILE A 22 52.79 25.78 9.80
CA ILE A 22 54.07 25.81 10.54
C ILE A 22 55.23 25.59 9.58
N ASP A 23 55.14 24.62 8.67
CA ASP A 23 56.24 24.27 7.73
C ASP A 23 56.61 25.45 6.77
N ILE A 24 55.66 26.33 6.48
CA ILE A 24 55.83 27.48 5.60
C ILE A 24 56.02 28.82 6.30
N ASP A 25 56.19 28.83 7.64
CA ASP A 25 56.27 30.04 8.46
C ASP A 25 55.15 31.04 8.13
N ALA A 26 53.88 30.57 8.11
CA ALA A 26 52.75 31.31 7.63
C ALA A 26 52.43 32.51 8.52
N PRO A 27 51.98 33.65 7.95
CA PRO A 27 51.66 34.86 8.68
C PRO A 27 50.39 34.66 9.56
N LEU A 28 50.30 35.45 10.64
CA LEU A 28 49.23 35.32 11.65
C LEU A 28 47.82 35.40 11.08
N TRP A 29 47.58 36.12 9.99
CA TRP A 29 46.27 36.22 9.36
C TRP A 29 45.78 34.86 8.79
N LEU A 30 46.68 34.00 8.29
CA LEU A 30 46.29 32.65 7.84
C LEU A 30 45.89 31.76 9.02
N TRP A 31 46.55 31.88 10.17
CA TRP A 31 46.14 31.21 11.40
C TRP A 31 44.79 31.66 11.90
N ALA A 32 44.52 32.99 11.89
CA ALA A 32 43.22 33.53 12.23
C ALA A 32 42.11 32.99 11.30
N LEU A 33 42.40 32.90 9.99
CA LEU A 33 41.48 32.34 9.00
C LEU A 33 41.21 30.86 9.25
N LEU A 34 42.26 30.05 9.54
CA LEU A 34 42.12 28.63 9.86
C LEU A 34 41.25 28.42 11.09
N ILE A 35 41.54 29.13 12.18
CA ILE A 35 40.76 29.03 13.43
C ILE A 35 39.30 29.41 13.18
N THR A 36 39.07 30.52 12.48
CA THR A 36 37.72 30.99 12.18
C THR A 36 36.95 29.98 11.37
N GLN A 37 37.53 29.41 10.30
CA GLN A 37 36.83 28.55 9.38
C GLN A 37 36.64 27.12 9.93
N PHE A 38 37.64 26.54 10.56
CA PHE A 38 37.57 25.12 10.97
C PHE A 38 37.09 24.94 12.42
N TYR A 39 37.20 25.93 13.27
CA TYR A 39 36.81 25.81 14.69
C TYR A 39 35.66 26.73 15.11
N ILE A 40 35.48 27.91 14.52
CA ILE A 40 34.38 28.85 14.89
C ILE A 40 33.16 28.67 13.96
N TYR A 41 33.39 28.71 12.66
CA TYR A 41 32.33 28.67 11.63
C TYR A 41 31.36 27.48 11.76
N PRO A 42 31.78 26.24 12.07
CA PRO A 42 30.86 25.11 12.24
C PRO A 42 29.83 25.32 13.37
N HIS A 43 30.21 26.04 14.43
CA HIS A 43 29.31 26.37 15.53
C HIS A 43 28.27 27.42 15.12
N LEU A 44 28.66 28.44 14.34
CA LEU A 44 27.76 29.47 13.84
C LEU A 44 26.69 28.87 12.91
N LEU A 45 27.12 27.95 12.03
CA LEU A 45 26.21 27.26 11.13
C LEU A 45 25.22 26.34 11.88
N TYR A 46 25.69 25.67 12.92
CA TYR A 46 24.82 24.85 13.76
C TYR A 46 23.74 25.70 14.43
N TRP A 47 24.12 26.84 15.03
CA TRP A 47 23.17 27.75 15.68
C TRP A 47 22.10 28.24 14.70
N ARG A 48 22.50 28.60 13.49
CA ARG A 48 21.57 28.98 12.41
C ARG A 48 20.67 27.85 11.94
N ALA A 49 21.23 26.64 11.74
CA ALA A 49 20.47 25.48 11.27
C ALA A 49 19.42 25.01 12.31
N ARG A 50 19.74 25.12 13.60
CA ARG A 50 18.83 24.76 14.70
C ARG A 50 17.55 25.59 14.72
N THR A 51 17.59 26.84 14.25
CA THR A 51 16.44 27.76 14.21
C THR A 51 15.65 27.67 12.91
N ALA A 52 16.11 26.92 11.90
CA ALA A 52 15.46 26.77 10.61
C ALA A 52 14.31 25.75 10.64
N ARG A 53 13.19 26.05 9.95
CA ARG A 53 12.04 25.12 9.80
C ARG A 53 12.41 23.84 9.05
N ASP A 54 13.32 23.93 8.07
CA ASP A 54 13.86 22.81 7.33
C ASP A 54 15.38 22.82 7.43
N GLN A 55 15.91 22.02 8.36
CA GLN A 55 17.32 21.96 8.64
C GLN A 55 18.14 21.45 7.46
N LEU A 56 17.60 20.52 6.67
CA LEU A 56 18.29 19.94 5.53
C LEU A 56 18.48 20.97 4.41
N ARG A 57 17.42 21.71 4.08
CA ARG A 57 17.48 22.77 3.07
C ARG A 57 18.38 23.94 3.49
N ALA A 58 18.43 24.24 4.79
CA ALA A 58 19.29 25.28 5.31
C ALA A 58 20.79 24.90 5.25
N GLU A 59 21.13 23.62 5.32
CA GLU A 59 22.52 23.14 5.27
C GLU A 59 23.09 23.06 3.84
N MET A 60 22.26 22.89 2.83
CA MET A 60 22.71 22.65 1.44
C MET A 60 23.59 23.78 0.85
N PRO A 61 23.28 25.07 0.97
CA PRO A 61 24.14 26.14 0.47
C PRO A 61 25.51 26.18 1.15
N HIS A 62 25.56 25.79 2.43
CA HIS A 62 26.79 25.80 3.20
C HIS A 62 27.78 24.71 2.79
N LEU A 63 27.29 23.56 2.25
CA LEU A 63 28.17 22.54 1.67
C LEU A 63 28.93 23.07 0.45
N LEU A 64 28.28 23.87 -0.40
CA LEU A 64 28.94 24.54 -1.54
C LEU A 64 30.00 25.53 -1.08
N LEU A 65 29.68 26.30 -0.03
CA LEU A 65 30.63 27.27 0.54
C LEU A 65 31.87 26.56 1.14
N ASP A 66 31.65 25.43 1.85
CA ASP A 66 32.74 24.61 2.41
C ASP A 66 33.64 24.08 1.30
N CYS A 67 33.06 23.67 0.18
CA CYS A 67 33.83 23.20 -1.00
C CYS A 67 34.63 24.35 -1.63
N ALA A 68 34.01 25.51 -1.83
CA ALA A 68 34.69 26.70 -2.37
C ALA A 68 35.85 27.14 -1.46
N ALA A 69 35.64 27.16 -0.15
CA ALA A 69 36.67 27.45 0.82
C ALA A 69 37.82 26.43 0.81
N SER A 70 37.51 25.12 0.64
CA SER A 70 38.54 24.09 0.50
C SER A 70 39.38 24.27 -0.77
N GLY A 71 38.77 24.66 -1.88
CA GLY A 71 39.46 25.03 -3.10
C GLY A 71 40.36 26.27 -2.92
N ALA A 72 39.85 27.27 -2.21
CA ALA A 72 40.61 28.46 -1.86
C ALA A 72 41.89 28.15 -1.02
N TRP A 73 41.73 27.27 -0.01
CA TRP A 73 42.86 26.81 0.79
C TRP A 73 43.91 26.07 -0.06
N ALA A 74 43.45 25.14 -0.91
CA ALA A 74 44.36 24.40 -1.79
C ALA A 74 45.19 25.35 -2.70
N ALA A 75 44.50 26.28 -3.36
CA ALA A 75 45.14 27.26 -4.24
C ALA A 75 46.03 28.25 -3.47
N GLY A 76 45.52 28.77 -2.34
CA GLY A 76 46.26 29.71 -1.50
C GLY A 76 47.57 29.18 -0.99
N LEU A 77 47.67 27.89 -0.73
CA LEU A 77 48.88 27.18 -0.26
C LEU A 77 49.76 26.66 -1.38
N GLY A 78 49.46 26.93 -2.67
CA GLY A 78 50.24 26.47 -3.81
C GLY A 78 50.02 24.99 -4.19
N PHE A 79 48.84 24.45 -3.90
CA PHE A 79 48.43 23.08 -4.22
C PHE A 79 49.30 21.98 -3.60
N PRO A 80 49.57 21.98 -2.27
CA PRO A 80 50.31 20.87 -1.66
C PRO A 80 49.53 19.58 -1.82
N THR A 81 50.18 18.52 -2.36
CA THR A 81 49.53 17.33 -2.90
C THR A 81 48.62 16.64 -1.89
N TRP A 82 49.14 16.21 -0.74
CA TRP A 82 48.36 15.45 0.25
C TRP A 82 47.26 16.28 0.91
N LEU A 83 47.52 17.55 1.12
CA LEU A 83 46.56 18.47 1.71
C LEU A 83 45.38 18.75 0.77
N SER A 84 45.70 19.05 -0.50
CA SER A 84 44.67 19.22 -1.55
C SER A 84 43.85 17.96 -1.76
N PHE A 85 44.49 16.79 -1.73
CA PHE A 85 43.83 15.50 -1.86
C PHE A 85 42.84 15.24 -0.69
N VAL A 86 43.25 15.48 0.56
CA VAL A 86 42.37 15.23 1.72
C VAL A 86 41.17 16.18 1.75
N LEU A 87 41.38 17.46 1.41
CA LEU A 87 40.33 18.44 1.28
C LEU A 87 39.30 18.01 0.21
N PHE A 88 39.78 17.57 -0.96
CA PHE A 88 38.93 17.08 -2.04
C PHE A 88 38.18 15.81 -1.63
N ALA A 89 38.85 14.82 -1.06
CA ALA A 89 38.28 13.53 -0.72
C ALA A 89 37.21 13.65 0.33
N CYS A 90 37.43 14.41 1.41
CA CYS A 90 36.43 14.61 2.48
C CYS A 90 35.18 15.36 1.99
N ASN A 91 35.38 16.39 1.15
CA ASN A 91 34.24 17.10 0.57
C ASN A 91 33.48 16.23 -0.44
N ASN A 92 34.17 15.43 -1.28
CA ASN A 92 33.54 14.53 -2.25
C ASN A 92 32.63 13.54 -1.57
N ILE A 93 33.08 12.89 -0.52
CA ILE A 93 32.29 11.90 0.23
C ILE A 93 31.02 12.55 0.81
N ASN A 94 31.13 13.75 1.39
CA ASN A 94 29.99 14.49 1.91
C ASN A 94 29.00 14.86 0.78
N PHE A 95 29.51 15.41 -0.32
CA PHE A 95 28.68 15.83 -1.45
C PHE A 95 27.93 14.68 -2.12
N VAL A 96 28.63 13.56 -2.38
CA VAL A 96 28.02 12.35 -2.95
C VAL A 96 26.94 11.76 -2.01
N ALA A 97 27.16 11.82 -0.70
CA ALA A 97 26.19 11.35 0.28
C ALA A 97 24.87 12.17 0.27
N PHE A 98 24.93 13.46 -0.08
CA PHE A 98 23.76 14.34 -0.11
C PHE A 98 23.11 14.49 -1.49
N TYR A 99 23.90 14.60 -2.54
CA TYR A 99 23.45 14.90 -3.91
C TYR A 99 23.47 13.68 -4.86
N GLY A 100 24.04 12.55 -4.42
CA GLY A 100 24.35 11.43 -5.31
C GLY A 100 25.57 11.71 -6.23
N GLY A 101 26.14 10.65 -6.80
CA GLY A 101 27.38 10.78 -7.61
C GLY A 101 27.23 11.66 -8.83
N HIS A 102 26.18 11.46 -9.64
CA HIS A 102 25.98 12.18 -10.90
C HIS A 102 25.78 13.70 -10.72
N ALA A 103 25.06 14.11 -9.68
CA ALA A 103 24.77 15.51 -9.44
C ALA A 103 25.75 16.17 -8.46
N GLY A 104 26.37 15.42 -7.57
CA GLY A 104 27.27 15.90 -6.53
C GLY A 104 28.63 16.26 -7.07
N VAL A 105 29.28 15.35 -7.79
CA VAL A 105 30.68 15.55 -8.26
C VAL A 105 30.86 16.79 -9.12
N PRO A 106 30.03 17.08 -10.14
CA PRO A 106 30.20 18.33 -10.92
C PRO A 106 30.05 19.60 -10.10
N ARG A 107 29.10 19.64 -9.15
CA ARG A 107 28.91 20.78 -8.26
C ARG A 107 30.07 21.00 -7.30
N LEU A 108 30.61 19.91 -6.77
CA LEU A 108 31.83 19.92 -5.93
C LEU A 108 33.01 20.53 -6.70
N VAL A 109 33.32 19.96 -7.87
CA VAL A 109 34.43 20.40 -8.70
C VAL A 109 34.26 21.86 -9.11
N GLY A 110 33.05 22.25 -9.50
CA GLY A 110 32.73 23.65 -9.82
C GLY A 110 32.93 24.59 -8.64
N ALA A 111 32.45 24.24 -7.45
CA ALA A 111 32.60 25.06 -6.26
C ALA A 111 34.05 25.17 -5.80
N MET A 112 34.79 24.04 -5.76
CA MET A 112 36.22 24.05 -5.43
C MET A 112 37.07 24.84 -6.47
N GLY A 113 36.74 24.62 -7.76
CA GLY A 113 37.37 25.38 -8.85
C GLY A 113 37.14 26.88 -8.76
N LEU A 114 35.91 27.29 -8.42
CA LEU A 114 35.58 28.72 -8.19
C LEU A 114 36.39 29.29 -7.04
N GLY A 115 36.44 28.62 -5.90
CA GLY A 115 37.23 29.06 -4.75
C GLY A 115 38.72 29.16 -5.05
N ALA A 116 39.27 28.17 -5.75
CA ALA A 116 40.66 28.17 -6.20
C ALA A 116 40.95 29.31 -7.17
N ALA A 117 40.04 29.55 -8.15
CA ALA A 117 40.21 30.63 -9.14
C ALA A 117 40.17 32.04 -8.46
N VAL A 118 39.28 32.25 -7.52
CA VAL A 118 39.25 33.54 -6.79
C VAL A 118 40.56 33.82 -6.10
N VAL A 119 41.16 32.88 -5.41
CA VAL A 119 42.42 33.08 -4.71
C VAL A 119 43.60 33.21 -5.72
N TRP A 120 43.60 32.41 -6.78
CA TRP A 120 44.62 32.48 -7.81
C TRP A 120 44.70 33.84 -8.51
N PHE A 121 43.52 34.32 -8.97
CA PHE A 121 43.45 35.63 -9.65
C PHE A 121 43.56 36.83 -8.72
N SER A 122 43.38 36.69 -7.43
CA SER A 122 43.61 37.74 -6.44
C SER A 122 45.12 37.96 -6.15
N GLY A 123 45.96 37.04 -6.56
CA GLY A 123 47.40 37.04 -6.24
C GLY A 123 47.73 36.68 -4.79
N LEU A 124 46.72 36.26 -4.01
CA LEU A 124 46.90 35.85 -2.61
C LEU A 124 47.24 34.38 -2.48
N HIS A 125 48.26 33.95 -3.22
CA HIS A 125 48.67 32.56 -3.21
C HIS A 125 50.20 32.42 -3.06
N TYR A 126 50.62 31.30 -2.44
CA TYR A 126 52.00 30.91 -2.44
C TYR A 126 52.39 30.35 -3.82
N PRO A 127 53.67 30.35 -4.18
CA PRO A 127 54.16 29.68 -5.37
C PRO A 127 53.72 28.21 -5.40
N LEU A 128 53.52 27.67 -6.60
CA LEU A 128 53.19 26.27 -6.76
C LEU A 128 54.23 25.36 -6.08
N ASN A 129 53.80 24.68 -5.05
CA ASN A 129 54.65 23.75 -4.32
C ASN A 129 53.86 22.48 -3.97
N PRO A 130 54.06 21.38 -4.75
CA PRO A 130 53.35 20.12 -4.52
C PRO A 130 53.86 19.38 -3.28
N HIS A 131 54.97 19.79 -2.69
CA HIS A 131 55.54 19.13 -1.53
C HIS A 131 54.76 19.49 -0.27
N THR A 132 54.48 18.48 0.55
CA THR A 132 53.93 18.62 1.90
C THR A 132 54.99 18.13 2.88
N GLY A 133 55.12 18.84 4.00
CA GLY A 133 55.98 18.38 5.10
C GLY A 133 55.55 17.02 5.64
N VAL A 134 56.44 16.31 6.26
CA VAL A 134 56.20 14.94 6.77
C VAL A 134 55.02 14.97 7.77
N ALA A 135 55.00 15.97 8.67
CA ALA A 135 53.95 16.08 9.68
C ALA A 135 52.55 16.31 9.04
N ALA A 136 52.47 17.24 8.07
CA ALA A 136 51.23 17.53 7.35
C ALA A 136 50.75 16.31 6.53
N THR A 137 51.68 15.55 5.92
CA THR A 137 51.36 14.34 5.18
C THR A 137 50.77 13.24 6.10
N VAL A 138 51.46 12.95 7.21
CA VAL A 138 51.00 11.94 8.18
C VAL A 138 49.64 12.32 8.78
N LEU A 139 49.48 13.58 9.18
CA LEU A 139 48.21 14.07 9.71
C LEU A 139 47.09 14.01 8.66
N SER A 140 47.38 14.28 7.38
CA SER A 140 46.39 14.13 6.30
C SER A 140 45.92 12.69 6.13
N MET A 141 46.84 11.71 6.19
CA MET A 141 46.53 10.28 6.10
C MET A 141 45.69 9.83 7.31
N VAL A 142 46.06 10.24 8.53
CA VAL A 142 45.32 9.94 9.76
C VAL A 142 43.94 10.57 9.71
N ALA A 143 43.85 11.84 9.29
CA ALA A 143 42.59 12.55 9.15
C ALA A 143 41.63 11.86 8.17
N LEU A 144 42.12 11.48 7.00
CA LEU A 144 41.34 10.75 6.00
C LEU A 144 40.85 9.40 6.54
N THR A 145 41.74 8.66 7.19
CA THR A 145 41.42 7.33 7.76
C THR A 145 40.32 7.44 8.81
N LEU A 146 40.47 8.36 9.78
CA LEU A 146 39.45 8.58 10.84
C LEU A 146 38.14 9.05 10.24
N TYR A 147 38.17 9.92 9.23
CA TYR A 147 36.98 10.35 8.52
C TYR A 147 36.26 9.19 7.83
N LEU A 148 36.96 8.33 7.10
CA LEU A 148 36.37 7.17 6.43
C LEU A 148 35.76 6.17 7.43
N VAL A 149 36.41 5.93 8.56
CA VAL A 149 35.89 5.07 9.62
C VAL A 149 34.60 5.66 10.20
N ALA A 150 34.60 6.94 10.54
CA ALA A 150 33.41 7.62 11.09
C ALA A 150 32.25 7.64 10.08
N PHE A 151 32.57 7.90 8.79
CA PHE A 151 31.57 7.86 7.72
C PHE A 151 31.00 6.46 7.51
N GLY A 152 31.85 5.44 7.48
CA GLY A 152 31.43 4.03 7.37
C GLY A 152 30.53 3.62 8.54
N HIS A 153 30.91 4.00 9.77
CA HIS A 153 30.10 3.71 10.96
C HIS A 153 28.72 4.37 10.88
N THR A 154 28.63 5.65 10.55
CA THR A 154 27.37 6.37 10.41
C THR A 154 26.50 5.80 9.27
N GLY A 155 27.12 5.42 8.16
CA GLY A 155 26.45 4.75 7.03
C GLY A 155 25.85 3.40 7.44
N HIS A 156 26.61 2.61 8.18
CA HIS A 156 26.12 1.33 8.72
C HIS A 156 24.92 1.50 9.64
N GLN A 157 24.98 2.44 10.58
CA GLN A 157 23.85 2.74 11.49
C GLN A 157 22.59 3.17 10.74
N ARG A 158 22.74 4.03 9.71
CA ARG A 158 21.61 4.43 8.85
C ARG A 158 21.01 3.25 8.09
N ALA A 159 21.86 2.36 7.54
CA ALA A 159 21.41 1.17 6.83
C ALA A 159 20.62 0.23 7.75
N LEU A 160 21.07 0.03 8.98
CA LEU A 160 20.36 -0.77 9.98
C LEU A 160 19.00 -0.13 10.35
N ALA A 161 18.98 1.17 10.60
CA ALA A 161 17.74 1.90 10.91
C ALA A 161 16.73 1.82 9.76
N TRP A 162 17.20 1.98 8.52
CA TRP A 162 16.37 1.87 7.32
C TRP A 162 15.78 0.45 7.14
N ARG A 163 16.62 -0.60 7.34
CA ARG A 163 16.14 -2.00 7.31
C ARG A 163 15.06 -2.24 8.35
N LYS A 164 15.26 -1.77 9.58
CA LYS A 164 14.27 -1.90 10.67
C LYS A 164 12.96 -1.17 10.35
N SER A 165 13.04 0.02 9.79
CA SER A 165 11.87 0.79 9.37
C SER A 165 11.09 0.09 8.25
N ASN A 166 11.79 -0.44 7.24
CA ASN A 166 11.16 -1.17 6.14
C ASN A 166 10.47 -2.47 6.61
N LEU A 167 11.05 -3.20 7.57
CA LEU A 167 10.41 -4.39 8.13
C LEU A 167 9.09 -4.01 8.84
N LYS A 168 9.11 -2.97 9.68
CA LYS A 168 7.89 -2.47 10.34
C LYS A 168 6.82 -2.04 9.33
N LEU A 169 7.23 -1.33 8.27
CA LEU A 169 6.31 -0.89 7.23
C LEU A 169 5.64 -2.08 6.52
N ARG A 170 6.41 -3.13 6.19
CA ARG A 170 5.87 -4.36 5.58
C ARG A 170 4.86 -5.06 6.50
N GLU A 171 5.15 -5.16 7.80
CA GLU A 171 4.21 -5.74 8.77
C GLU A 171 2.90 -4.92 8.84
N GLN A 172 2.99 -3.60 8.83
CA GLN A 172 1.81 -2.74 8.83
C GLN A 172 0.98 -2.92 7.55
N TYR A 173 1.62 -2.98 6.38
CA TYR A 173 0.94 -3.27 5.12
C TYR A 173 0.20 -4.60 5.12
N GLN A 174 0.82 -5.66 5.65
CA GLN A 174 0.18 -6.97 5.77
C GLN A 174 -1.05 -6.93 6.69
N LYS A 175 -0.96 -6.25 7.83
CA LYS A 175 -2.09 -6.06 8.75
C LYS A 175 -3.23 -5.27 8.10
N ILE A 176 -2.93 -4.19 7.39
CA ILE A 176 -3.93 -3.39 6.68
C ILE A 176 -4.65 -4.23 5.63
N ASN A 177 -3.91 -4.98 4.81
CA ASN A 177 -4.49 -5.83 3.78
C ASN A 177 -5.38 -6.93 4.38
N ALA A 178 -4.95 -7.56 5.48
CA ALA A 178 -5.75 -8.56 6.17
C ALA A 178 -7.05 -7.98 6.75
N LEU A 179 -6.98 -6.77 7.35
CA LEU A 179 -8.17 -6.07 7.84
C LEU A 179 -9.11 -5.66 6.71
N GLN A 180 -8.59 -5.16 5.61
CA GLN A 180 -9.39 -4.82 4.43
C GLN A 180 -10.09 -6.04 3.83
N ALA A 181 -9.40 -7.20 3.75
CA ALA A 181 -10.01 -8.43 3.29
C ALA A 181 -11.16 -8.87 4.19
N ARG A 182 -10.97 -8.81 5.53
CA ARG A 182 -12.05 -9.12 6.50
C ARG A 182 -13.23 -8.17 6.38
N LEU A 183 -12.96 -6.85 6.26
CA LEU A 183 -14.01 -5.86 6.09
C LEU A 183 -14.81 -6.08 4.78
N ARG A 184 -14.12 -6.43 3.68
CA ARG A 184 -14.79 -6.78 2.42
C ARG A 184 -15.65 -8.02 2.58
N GLU A 185 -15.15 -9.06 3.23
CA GLU A 185 -15.90 -10.29 3.48
C GLU A 185 -17.16 -10.00 4.31
N GLN A 186 -17.05 -9.23 5.39
CA GLN A 186 -18.19 -8.79 6.19
C GLN A 186 -19.17 -7.90 5.41
N ALA A 187 -18.69 -7.08 4.48
CA ALA A 187 -19.52 -6.20 3.67
C ALA A 187 -20.35 -6.93 2.61
N VAL A 188 -19.91 -8.12 2.15
CA VAL A 188 -20.58 -8.88 1.07
C VAL A 188 -21.35 -10.09 1.55
N ARG A 189 -21.18 -10.51 2.82
CA ARG A 189 -21.86 -11.67 3.38
C ARG A 189 -22.97 -11.31 4.34
N ASP A 190 -23.98 -12.16 4.44
CA ASP A 190 -25.02 -12.10 5.48
C ASP A 190 -24.50 -12.79 6.76
N PRO A 191 -24.55 -12.15 7.92
CA PRO A 191 -23.95 -12.69 9.15
C PRO A 191 -24.66 -13.92 9.71
N LEU A 192 -25.97 -14.10 9.42
CA LEU A 192 -26.73 -15.25 9.90
C LEU A 192 -26.47 -16.51 9.08
N THR A 193 -26.47 -16.36 7.75
CA THR A 193 -26.47 -17.51 6.82
C THR A 193 -25.12 -17.78 6.18
N GLY A 194 -24.18 -16.80 6.20
CA GLY A 194 -22.88 -16.87 5.52
C GLY A 194 -22.98 -16.75 3.99
N LEU A 195 -24.17 -16.62 3.43
CA LEU A 195 -24.39 -16.38 2.00
C LEU A 195 -24.01 -14.96 1.60
N TYR A 196 -23.93 -14.69 0.30
CA TYR A 196 -23.81 -13.31 -0.16
C TYR A 196 -25.07 -12.52 0.22
N ASN A 197 -24.88 -11.23 0.54
CA ASN A 197 -25.99 -10.35 0.88
C ASN A 197 -26.56 -9.68 -0.38
N ARG A 198 -27.74 -9.03 -0.23
CA ARG A 198 -28.43 -8.31 -1.31
C ARG A 198 -27.58 -7.21 -1.95
N ARG A 199 -26.71 -6.55 -1.17
CA ARG A 199 -25.83 -5.50 -1.69
C ARG A 199 -24.86 -6.08 -2.72
N HIS A 200 -24.26 -7.20 -2.43
CA HIS A 200 -23.32 -7.85 -3.34
C HIS A 200 -24.02 -8.35 -4.62
N LEU A 201 -25.28 -8.78 -4.55
CA LEU A 201 -26.06 -9.08 -5.75
C LEU A 201 -26.12 -7.90 -6.71
N GLY A 202 -26.37 -6.66 -6.20
CA GLY A 202 -26.38 -5.45 -7.02
C GLY A 202 -25.03 -5.15 -7.71
N GLU A 203 -23.93 -5.61 -7.11
CA GLU A 203 -22.59 -5.41 -7.68
C GLU A 203 -22.26 -6.43 -8.78
N VAL A 204 -22.83 -7.66 -8.73
CA VAL A 204 -22.43 -8.77 -9.62
C VAL A 204 -23.46 -9.10 -10.73
N LEU A 205 -24.72 -8.75 -10.56
CA LEU A 205 -25.79 -9.14 -11.48
C LEU A 205 -25.58 -8.59 -12.90
N GLU A 206 -25.36 -7.28 -13.03
CA GLU A 206 -25.16 -6.66 -14.35
C GLU A 206 -23.85 -7.11 -15.04
N PRO A 207 -22.71 -7.22 -14.35
CA PRO A 207 -21.53 -7.85 -14.91
C PRO A 207 -21.74 -9.28 -15.43
N GLU A 208 -22.48 -10.12 -14.70
CA GLU A 208 -22.78 -11.49 -15.11
C GLU A 208 -23.72 -11.54 -16.32
N LEU A 209 -24.72 -10.68 -16.37
CA LEU A 209 -25.58 -10.52 -17.56
C LEU A 209 -24.78 -10.07 -18.78
N ALA A 210 -23.88 -9.10 -18.61
CA ALA A 210 -23.01 -8.65 -19.69
C ALA A 210 -22.10 -9.79 -20.19
N ARG A 211 -21.55 -10.59 -19.28
CA ARG A 211 -20.75 -11.80 -19.61
C ARG A 211 -21.57 -12.81 -20.42
N CYS A 212 -22.76 -13.15 -19.93
CA CYS A 212 -23.64 -14.11 -20.63
C CYS A 212 -24.08 -13.57 -22.01
N ARG A 213 -24.35 -12.28 -22.12
CA ARG A 213 -24.68 -11.64 -23.42
C ARG A 213 -23.52 -11.74 -24.41
N ALA A 214 -22.30 -11.46 -23.97
CA ALA A 214 -21.11 -11.57 -24.82
C ALA A 214 -20.83 -13.03 -25.25
N ALA A 215 -21.04 -13.98 -24.34
CA ALA A 215 -20.88 -15.42 -24.60
C ALA A 215 -22.06 -16.05 -25.36
N ARG A 216 -23.14 -15.31 -25.61
CA ARG A 216 -24.43 -15.83 -26.14
C ARG A 216 -24.96 -16.99 -25.31
N SER A 217 -24.75 -16.95 -24.00
CA SER A 217 -25.25 -17.94 -23.05
C SER A 217 -26.45 -17.41 -22.26
N SER A 218 -27.13 -18.28 -21.56
CA SER A 218 -28.28 -17.96 -20.71
C SER A 218 -27.86 -17.80 -19.24
N LEU A 219 -28.66 -17.05 -18.49
CA LEU A 219 -28.54 -16.90 -17.05
C LEU A 219 -29.91 -17.05 -16.41
N ALA A 220 -30.03 -17.86 -15.36
CA ALA A 220 -31.28 -17.99 -14.63
C ALA A 220 -31.19 -17.34 -13.23
N VAL A 221 -32.29 -16.73 -12.82
CA VAL A 221 -32.52 -16.23 -11.46
C VAL A 221 -33.63 -17.08 -10.84
N LEU A 222 -33.31 -17.65 -9.67
CA LEU A 222 -34.28 -18.34 -8.81
C LEU A 222 -34.50 -17.47 -7.57
N LEU A 223 -35.73 -17.03 -7.34
CA LEU A 223 -36.13 -16.41 -6.10
C LEU A 223 -36.86 -17.43 -5.23
N VAL A 224 -36.41 -17.61 -4.01
CA VAL A 224 -36.86 -18.64 -3.08
C VAL A 224 -37.32 -17.98 -1.79
N ASP A 225 -38.45 -18.40 -1.25
CA ASP A 225 -39.04 -17.89 0.00
C ASP A 225 -39.49 -19.04 0.88
N VAL A 226 -39.27 -18.91 2.18
CA VAL A 226 -39.68 -19.88 3.19
C VAL A 226 -41.15 -19.74 3.50
N ASP A 227 -41.94 -20.75 3.15
CA ASP A 227 -43.37 -20.72 3.36
C ASP A 227 -43.74 -20.61 4.85
N HIS A 228 -44.66 -19.69 5.18
CA HIS A 228 -45.17 -19.46 6.54
C HIS A 228 -44.07 -19.12 7.58
N PHE A 229 -42.96 -18.52 7.19
CA PHE A 229 -41.83 -18.21 8.08
C PHE A 229 -42.23 -17.38 9.30
N LYS A 230 -43.13 -16.39 9.12
CA LYS A 230 -43.65 -15.61 10.24
C LYS A 230 -44.36 -16.50 11.26
N CYS A 231 -45.17 -17.47 10.82
CA CYS A 231 -45.84 -18.40 11.71
C CYS A 231 -44.85 -19.27 12.51
N ILE A 232 -43.73 -19.66 11.89
CA ILE A 232 -42.65 -20.38 12.57
C ILE A 232 -42.05 -19.51 13.69
N ASN A 233 -41.74 -18.26 13.38
CA ASN A 233 -41.23 -17.32 14.39
C ASN A 233 -42.21 -17.08 15.54
N ASP A 234 -43.47 -16.87 15.21
CA ASP A 234 -44.49 -16.55 16.20
C ASP A 234 -44.81 -17.76 17.11
N THR A 235 -44.66 -19.01 16.60
CA THR A 235 -45.00 -20.23 17.34
C THR A 235 -43.81 -20.89 18.03
N ARG A 236 -42.60 -20.76 17.45
CA ARG A 236 -41.37 -21.49 17.88
C ARG A 236 -40.24 -20.55 18.30
N GLY A 237 -40.43 -19.22 18.16
CA GLY A 237 -39.45 -18.20 18.48
C GLY A 237 -38.42 -17.98 17.37
N HIS A 238 -37.79 -16.79 17.37
CA HIS A 238 -36.84 -16.35 16.38
C HIS A 238 -35.60 -17.26 16.27
N ALA A 239 -35.17 -17.88 17.35
CA ALA A 239 -34.00 -18.80 17.31
C ALA A 239 -34.26 -20.04 16.43
N VAL A 240 -35.54 -20.52 16.38
CA VAL A 240 -35.92 -21.61 15.48
C VAL A 240 -36.02 -21.12 14.04
N GLY A 241 -36.54 -19.91 13.81
CA GLY A 241 -36.51 -19.28 12.49
C GLY A 241 -35.08 -19.12 11.95
N ASP A 242 -34.15 -18.65 12.77
CA ASP A 242 -32.74 -18.54 12.41
C ASP A 242 -32.13 -19.90 12.00
N LEU A 243 -32.44 -20.97 12.74
CA LEU A 243 -32.05 -22.33 12.38
C LEU A 243 -32.62 -22.79 11.03
N VAL A 244 -33.89 -22.43 10.74
CA VAL A 244 -34.50 -22.72 9.43
C VAL A 244 -33.71 -22.05 8.31
N LEU A 245 -33.41 -20.75 8.45
CA LEU A 245 -32.65 -19.99 7.45
C LEU A 245 -31.22 -20.53 7.26
N GLN A 246 -30.54 -20.86 8.35
CA GLN A 246 -29.20 -21.45 8.30
C GLN A 246 -29.18 -22.81 7.61
N ASN A 247 -30.15 -23.68 7.89
CA ASN A 247 -30.27 -24.98 7.25
C ASN A 247 -30.57 -24.85 5.75
N LEU A 248 -31.47 -23.93 5.37
CA LEU A 248 -31.75 -23.64 3.96
C LEU A 248 -30.51 -23.14 3.24
N ALA A 249 -29.78 -22.21 3.84
CA ALA A 249 -28.53 -21.69 3.29
C ALA A 249 -27.49 -22.79 3.06
N GLN A 250 -27.30 -23.69 4.02
CA GLN A 250 -26.40 -24.86 3.90
C GLN A 250 -26.85 -25.82 2.79
N LEU A 251 -28.16 -26.07 2.67
CA LEU A 251 -28.69 -26.88 1.62
C LEU A 251 -28.44 -26.26 0.24
N MET A 252 -28.71 -24.97 0.07
CA MET A 252 -28.43 -24.24 -1.17
C MET A 252 -26.96 -24.33 -1.56
N GLN A 253 -26.03 -24.10 -0.63
CA GLN A 253 -24.59 -24.17 -0.88
C GLN A 253 -24.13 -25.57 -1.37
N ARG A 254 -24.79 -26.63 -0.92
CA ARG A 254 -24.52 -28.00 -1.37
C ARG A 254 -25.09 -28.32 -2.75
N HIS A 255 -26.12 -27.61 -3.19
CA HIS A 255 -26.82 -27.82 -4.45
C HIS A 255 -26.37 -26.92 -5.60
N VAL A 256 -25.43 -26.00 -5.35
CA VAL A 256 -24.88 -25.07 -6.35
C VAL A 256 -23.52 -25.50 -6.85
N ARG A 257 -23.18 -25.10 -8.09
CA ARG A 257 -21.85 -25.29 -8.70
C ARG A 257 -20.92 -24.15 -8.30
N ALA A 258 -19.64 -24.28 -8.59
CA ALA A 258 -18.64 -23.26 -8.28
C ALA A 258 -18.92 -21.90 -8.93
N GLN A 259 -19.58 -21.86 -10.07
CA GLN A 259 -19.92 -20.65 -10.81
C GLN A 259 -21.27 -20.04 -10.40
N ASP A 260 -22.09 -20.79 -9.66
CA ASP A 260 -23.38 -20.32 -9.17
C ASP A 260 -23.20 -19.47 -7.92
N MET A 261 -24.06 -18.48 -7.72
CA MET A 261 -24.01 -17.62 -6.54
C MET A 261 -25.33 -17.66 -5.80
N VAL A 262 -25.24 -17.71 -4.46
CA VAL A 262 -26.40 -17.74 -3.57
C VAL A 262 -26.38 -16.52 -2.67
N PHE A 263 -27.51 -15.85 -2.62
CA PHE A 263 -27.70 -14.60 -1.87
C PHE A 263 -28.86 -14.73 -0.88
N ARG A 264 -28.69 -14.12 0.30
CA ARG A 264 -29.83 -13.77 1.13
C ARG A 264 -30.38 -12.44 0.61
N TYR A 265 -31.55 -12.48 -0.01
CA TYR A 265 -32.14 -11.34 -0.70
C TYR A 265 -32.99 -10.45 0.25
N GLY A 266 -33.68 -11.10 1.19
CA GLY A 266 -34.51 -10.46 2.21
C GLY A 266 -34.44 -11.17 3.56
N GLY A 267 -35.38 -10.95 4.44
CA GLY A 267 -35.47 -11.62 5.74
C GLY A 267 -35.53 -13.12 5.64
N GLU A 268 -36.49 -13.62 4.84
CA GLU A 268 -36.79 -15.05 4.59
C GLU A 268 -36.64 -15.42 3.11
N GLU A 269 -36.13 -14.47 2.30
CA GLU A 269 -35.98 -14.61 0.85
C GLU A 269 -34.54 -14.85 0.44
N PHE A 270 -34.34 -15.77 -0.49
CA PHE A 270 -33.03 -16.12 -1.05
C PHE A 270 -33.08 -16.01 -2.57
N LEU A 271 -31.93 -15.67 -3.17
CA LEU A 271 -31.79 -15.61 -4.61
C LEU A 271 -30.60 -16.46 -5.05
N LEU A 272 -30.80 -17.30 -6.05
CA LEU A 272 -29.72 -18.01 -6.72
C LEU A 272 -29.52 -17.40 -8.11
N LEU A 273 -28.28 -17.05 -8.43
CA LEU A 273 -27.86 -16.61 -9.74
C LEU A 273 -27.11 -17.76 -10.39
N LEU A 274 -27.66 -18.27 -11.48
CA LEU A 274 -27.19 -19.48 -12.17
C LEU A 274 -26.77 -19.13 -13.61
N PRO A 275 -25.50 -18.85 -13.84
CA PRO A 275 -25.00 -18.59 -15.19
C PRO A 275 -24.87 -19.89 -16.01
N ASP A 276 -24.88 -19.73 -17.34
CA ASP A 276 -24.68 -20.80 -18.33
C ASP A 276 -25.61 -22.00 -18.12
N ILE A 277 -26.89 -21.72 -17.91
CA ILE A 277 -27.92 -22.77 -17.65
C ILE A 277 -29.20 -22.50 -18.44
N SER A 278 -29.83 -23.53 -18.96
CA SER A 278 -31.14 -23.42 -19.59
C SER A 278 -32.26 -23.24 -18.56
N LEU A 279 -33.38 -22.64 -19.00
CA LEU A 279 -34.56 -22.46 -18.14
C LEU A 279 -35.08 -23.80 -17.57
N ASP A 280 -35.12 -24.85 -18.39
CA ASP A 280 -35.58 -26.17 -17.96
C ASP A 280 -34.68 -26.74 -16.85
N THR A 281 -33.36 -26.66 -17.04
CA THR A 281 -32.40 -27.13 -16.03
C THR A 281 -32.48 -26.30 -14.75
N ALA A 282 -32.64 -24.99 -14.86
CA ALA A 282 -32.83 -24.10 -13.70
C ALA A 282 -34.12 -24.47 -12.94
N THR A 283 -35.20 -24.74 -13.66
CA THR A 283 -36.48 -25.17 -13.06
C THR A 283 -36.36 -26.53 -12.35
N GLN A 284 -35.67 -27.50 -12.98
CA GLN A 284 -35.42 -28.80 -12.35
C GLN A 284 -34.58 -28.63 -11.06
N ARG A 285 -33.56 -27.75 -11.06
CA ARG A 285 -32.76 -27.49 -9.86
C ARG A 285 -33.55 -26.78 -8.75
N ALA A 286 -34.45 -25.86 -9.11
CA ALA A 286 -35.35 -25.23 -8.14
C ALA A 286 -36.27 -26.27 -7.49
N GLU A 287 -36.82 -27.18 -8.27
CA GLU A 287 -37.71 -28.25 -7.79
C GLU A 287 -36.95 -29.29 -6.94
N ALA A 288 -35.73 -29.64 -7.32
CA ALA A 288 -34.87 -30.49 -6.51
C ALA A 288 -34.54 -29.87 -5.15
N LEU A 289 -34.19 -28.57 -5.12
CA LEU A 289 -33.92 -27.83 -3.89
C LEU A 289 -35.17 -27.80 -2.99
N ARG A 290 -36.34 -27.47 -3.55
CA ARG A 290 -37.62 -27.42 -2.84
C ARG A 290 -37.94 -28.80 -2.20
N THR A 291 -37.83 -29.84 -2.98
CA THR A 291 -38.11 -31.20 -2.54
C THR A 291 -37.14 -31.66 -1.46
N ALA A 292 -35.85 -31.44 -1.65
CA ALA A 292 -34.82 -31.78 -0.67
C ALA A 292 -35.04 -31.10 0.68
N PHE A 293 -35.43 -29.81 0.66
CA PHE A 293 -35.72 -29.08 1.90
C PHE A 293 -36.96 -29.61 2.62
N CYS A 294 -38.04 -29.86 1.90
CA CYS A 294 -39.26 -30.43 2.45
C CYS A 294 -39.05 -31.84 3.06
N GLN A 295 -38.17 -32.64 2.44
CA GLN A 295 -37.87 -34.01 2.89
C GLN A 295 -36.85 -34.10 4.03
N THR A 296 -36.26 -32.95 4.43
CA THR A 296 -35.25 -32.89 5.50
C THR A 296 -35.83 -32.17 6.72
N PRO A 297 -36.62 -32.86 7.58
CA PRO A 297 -37.21 -32.23 8.76
C PRO A 297 -36.14 -31.71 9.74
N LEU A 298 -36.34 -30.52 10.22
CA LEU A 298 -35.42 -29.89 11.16
C LEU A 298 -35.65 -30.38 12.58
N ARG A 299 -34.60 -30.91 13.22
CA ARG A 299 -34.63 -31.26 14.64
C ARG A 299 -34.35 -29.99 15.47
N VAL A 300 -35.35 -29.51 16.14
CA VAL A 300 -35.23 -28.42 17.10
C VAL A 300 -34.94 -29.03 18.49
N SER A 301 -33.94 -28.49 19.20
CA SER A 301 -33.49 -29.01 20.48
C SER A 301 -34.63 -29.16 21.50
N GLY A 302 -34.86 -30.38 21.97
CA GLY A 302 -35.86 -30.79 22.96
C GLY A 302 -36.23 -32.24 22.74
N LYS A 303 -36.07 -33.11 23.77
CA LYS A 303 -36.24 -34.57 23.64
C LYS A 303 -37.62 -34.98 23.12
N ASP A 304 -38.65 -34.16 23.26
CA ASP A 304 -40.05 -34.48 22.94
C ASP A 304 -40.64 -33.53 21.86
N THR A 305 -39.84 -32.74 21.16
CA THR A 305 -40.35 -31.83 20.13
C THR A 305 -40.39 -32.54 18.78
N PRO A 306 -41.57 -32.64 18.11
CA PRO A 306 -41.61 -33.25 16.78
C PRO A 306 -40.77 -32.46 15.77
N PRO A 307 -40.15 -33.16 14.81
CA PRO A 307 -39.37 -32.53 13.73
C PRO A 307 -40.21 -31.50 12.98
N LEU A 308 -39.64 -30.34 12.67
CA LEU A 308 -40.33 -29.29 11.94
C LEU A 308 -40.13 -29.50 10.43
N THR A 309 -41.24 -29.73 9.72
CA THR A 309 -41.21 -29.73 8.24
C THR A 309 -41.52 -28.34 7.73
N VAL A 310 -40.64 -27.80 6.90
CA VAL A 310 -40.77 -26.47 6.29
C VAL A 310 -40.78 -26.61 4.78
N THR A 311 -41.62 -25.86 4.09
CA THR A 311 -41.70 -25.86 2.63
C THR A 311 -41.16 -24.55 2.03
N LEU A 312 -40.87 -24.58 0.75
CA LEU A 312 -40.39 -23.45 -0.02
C LEU A 312 -41.28 -23.15 -1.21
N SER A 313 -41.47 -21.91 -1.52
CA SER A 313 -42.00 -21.46 -2.82
C SER A 313 -40.84 -20.88 -3.64
N CYS A 314 -40.79 -21.22 -4.95
CA CYS A 314 -39.72 -20.78 -5.85
C CYS A 314 -40.31 -20.10 -7.09
N GLY A 315 -39.72 -18.99 -7.49
CA GLY A 315 -39.98 -18.32 -8.77
C GLY A 315 -38.75 -18.34 -9.66
N VAL A 316 -38.89 -18.68 -10.93
CA VAL A 316 -37.79 -18.84 -11.89
C VAL A 316 -37.96 -17.90 -13.06
N ALA A 317 -36.91 -17.16 -13.41
CA ALA A 317 -36.80 -16.37 -14.62
C ALA A 317 -35.43 -16.56 -15.27
N ALA A 318 -35.34 -16.42 -16.60
CA ALA A 318 -34.12 -16.60 -17.36
C ALA A 318 -33.88 -15.48 -18.37
N PHE A 319 -32.64 -15.04 -18.46
CA PHE A 319 -32.08 -14.23 -19.53
C PHE A 319 -31.69 -15.13 -20.72
N PRO A 320 -31.92 -14.75 -21.96
CA PRO A 320 -32.59 -13.53 -22.43
C PRO A 320 -34.11 -13.70 -22.60
N LEU A 321 -34.69 -14.83 -22.23
CA LEU A 321 -36.06 -15.22 -22.55
C LEU A 321 -37.13 -14.33 -21.90
N HIS A 322 -36.88 -13.88 -20.64
CA HIS A 322 -37.89 -13.15 -19.84
C HIS A 322 -37.53 -11.67 -19.66
N ALA A 323 -36.25 -11.33 -19.65
CA ALA A 323 -35.77 -9.96 -19.57
C ALA A 323 -34.30 -9.88 -20.04
N ASP A 324 -33.87 -8.68 -20.38
CA ASP A 324 -32.49 -8.37 -20.81
C ASP A 324 -31.72 -7.52 -19.77
N GLN A 325 -32.39 -7.03 -18.74
CA GLN A 325 -31.84 -6.23 -17.62
C GLN A 325 -32.04 -6.94 -16.28
N GLY A 326 -31.09 -6.78 -15.37
CA GLY A 326 -31.07 -7.50 -14.11
C GLY A 326 -32.27 -7.24 -13.21
N GLU A 327 -32.66 -5.96 -13.06
CA GLU A 327 -33.83 -5.60 -12.24
C GLU A 327 -35.13 -6.18 -12.81
N ALA A 328 -35.30 -6.12 -14.14
CA ALA A 328 -36.44 -6.71 -14.80
C ALA A 328 -36.47 -8.23 -14.66
N LEU A 329 -35.31 -8.89 -14.73
CA LEU A 329 -35.18 -10.33 -14.54
C LEU A 329 -35.56 -10.77 -13.12
N ILE A 330 -35.11 -10.03 -12.11
CA ILE A 330 -35.51 -10.26 -10.70
C ILE A 330 -37.02 -10.04 -10.54
N SER A 331 -37.60 -8.98 -11.14
CA SER A 331 -39.04 -8.72 -11.10
C SER A 331 -39.85 -9.87 -11.73
N CYS A 332 -39.38 -10.45 -12.83
CA CYS A 332 -40.02 -11.62 -13.43
C CYS A 332 -40.01 -12.85 -12.47
N ALA A 333 -38.87 -13.09 -11.81
CA ALA A 333 -38.75 -14.17 -10.82
C ALA A 333 -39.64 -13.91 -9.59
N ASP A 334 -39.77 -12.66 -9.14
CA ASP A 334 -40.64 -12.28 -8.01
C ASP A 334 -42.13 -12.50 -8.34
N GLN A 335 -42.57 -12.11 -9.54
CA GLN A 335 -43.93 -12.36 -9.98
C GLN A 335 -44.24 -13.84 -10.11
N ALA A 336 -43.27 -14.66 -10.54
CA ALA A 336 -43.41 -16.12 -10.57
C ALA A 336 -43.46 -16.69 -9.14
N LEU A 337 -42.67 -16.20 -8.21
CA LEU A 337 -42.71 -16.57 -6.79
C LEU A 337 -44.08 -16.19 -6.16
N TYR A 338 -44.57 -15.01 -6.46
CA TYR A 338 -45.91 -14.58 -6.01
C TYR A 338 -47.03 -15.50 -6.52
N ALA A 339 -46.92 -15.92 -7.80
CA ALA A 339 -47.86 -16.90 -8.37
C ALA A 339 -47.77 -18.24 -7.64
N ALA A 340 -46.55 -18.71 -7.31
CA ALA A 340 -46.35 -19.94 -6.52
C ALA A 340 -47.06 -19.86 -5.15
N LYS A 341 -46.88 -18.72 -4.44
CA LYS A 341 -47.51 -18.50 -3.14
C LYS A 341 -49.04 -18.46 -3.23
N ARG A 342 -49.60 -17.80 -4.26
CA ARG A 342 -51.06 -17.73 -4.48
C ARG A 342 -51.71 -19.06 -4.83
N GLN A 343 -50.99 -19.95 -5.57
CA GLN A 343 -51.52 -21.23 -5.99
C GLN A 343 -51.40 -22.34 -4.92
N GLY A 344 -51.06 -21.99 -3.68
CA GLY A 344 -51.06 -22.94 -2.54
C GLY A 344 -49.66 -23.28 -2.02
N ARG A 345 -48.63 -22.48 -2.37
CA ARG A 345 -47.23 -22.64 -1.88
C ARG A 345 -46.58 -23.97 -2.21
N ASN A 346 -45.42 -24.29 -1.62
CA ASN A 346 -44.68 -25.53 -1.78
C ASN A 346 -44.56 -25.95 -3.24
N ARG A 347 -44.17 -25.07 -4.13
CA ARG A 347 -44.02 -25.30 -5.59
C ARG A 347 -43.03 -24.34 -6.25
N THR A 348 -42.62 -24.72 -7.42
CA THR A 348 -41.83 -23.91 -8.33
C THR A 348 -42.75 -23.36 -9.42
N GLN A 349 -42.65 -22.07 -9.72
CA GLN A 349 -43.32 -21.43 -10.85
C GLN A 349 -42.26 -20.76 -11.74
N VAL A 350 -42.46 -20.87 -13.04
CA VAL A 350 -41.65 -20.20 -14.05
C VAL A 350 -42.41 -19.01 -14.58
N TRP A 351 -41.73 -17.88 -14.76
CA TRP A 351 -42.30 -16.72 -15.41
C TRP A 351 -42.65 -17.08 -16.88
N PRO A 352 -43.82 -16.75 -17.39
CA PRO A 352 -44.16 -17.07 -18.79
C PRO A 352 -43.24 -16.28 -19.73
N PRO A 353 -42.82 -16.84 -20.88
CA PRO A 353 -41.98 -16.13 -21.83
C PRO A 353 -42.70 -14.90 -22.36
N MET A 354 -41.95 -13.82 -22.64
CA MET A 354 -42.51 -12.66 -23.32
C MET A 354 -43.07 -13.15 -24.69
N MET A 355 -44.37 -13.03 -24.89
CA MET A 355 -44.90 -13.13 -26.23
C MET A 355 -44.36 -11.92 -26.99
N HIS A 356 -43.33 -12.13 -27.82
CA HIS A 356 -43.03 -11.16 -28.86
C HIS A 356 -44.30 -11.09 -29.74
N ALA A 357 -45.05 -10.01 -29.63
CA ALA A 357 -46.04 -9.68 -30.62
C ALA A 357 -45.32 -9.75 -31.94
N ALA A 358 -45.62 -10.78 -32.72
CA ALA A 358 -45.19 -10.86 -34.11
C ALA A 358 -45.78 -9.64 -34.77
N CYS A 359 -44.95 -8.61 -35.02
CA CYS A 359 -45.30 -7.56 -35.97
C CYS A 359 -45.39 -8.23 -37.32
N GLY A 360 -46.67 -8.45 -37.74
CA GLY A 360 -47.00 -8.77 -39.12
C GLY A 360 -46.74 -7.59 -40.04
#